data_009101fed27725146b56ce4c07f8624c
#
_entry.id   009101fed27725146b56ce4c07f8624c
#
_cell.length_a   1.000
_cell.length_b   1.000
_cell.length_c   1.000
_cell.angle_alpha   90.00
_cell.angle_beta   90.00
_cell.angle_gamma   90.00
#
_symmetry.space_group_name_H-M   'P 1'
#
loop_
_entity.id
_entity.type
_entity.pdbx_description
1 polymer ?
#
loop_
_entity_poly.entity_id
_entity_poly.type
_entity_poly.pdbx_seq_one_letter_code
_entity_poly.pdbx_strand_id
1 'polypeptide(L)'
;MFRPMRRKRQELTKEMTEEILHRNTAGLLALAGDEEFPYAVPISYVYDGTHIYFHTAVTGHKVDALRQNPNVSFAVIDRDEIIPEKYTTAYRSVVAFGRIRFIEDDAEKRATACKLALKYAPHNTEEQHTREIDDAWKRFHMLEMTIVHITGKQGKELVGKE
;
A
#
# COMPACT_ATOMS: atom_id res chain seq x y z
N MET A 1 -16.75 -14.28 -0.53
CA MET A 1 -15.54 -15.08 -0.21
C MET A 1 -14.48 -14.79 -1.24
N PHE A 2 -13.24 -14.46 -0.81
CA PHE A 2 -12.12 -14.26 -1.73
C PHE A 2 -11.68 -15.58 -2.35
N ARG A 3 -11.23 -15.52 -3.62
CA ARG A 3 -10.77 -16.72 -4.32
C ARG A 3 -9.44 -17.19 -3.77
N PRO A 4 -9.23 -18.50 -3.55
CA PRO A 4 -7.92 -19.03 -3.25
C PRO A 4 -6.97 -18.87 -4.44
N MET A 5 -5.68 -18.76 -4.16
CA MET A 5 -4.66 -18.68 -5.20
C MET A 5 -4.62 -19.97 -6.02
N ARG A 6 -4.73 -19.84 -7.36
CA ARG A 6 -4.70 -20.98 -8.27
C ARG A 6 -3.39 -21.76 -8.22
N ARG A 7 -2.26 -21.05 -8.14
CA ARG A 7 -0.91 -21.64 -8.10
C ARG A 7 -0.35 -21.61 -6.67
N LYS A 8 -0.84 -22.49 -5.82
CA LYS A 8 -0.49 -22.56 -4.40
C LYS A 8 1.02 -22.65 -4.10
N ARG A 9 1.80 -23.30 -4.98
CA ARG A 9 3.27 -23.39 -4.81
C ARG A 9 3.99 -22.05 -5.00
N GLN A 10 3.33 -21.07 -5.59
CA GLN A 10 3.84 -19.71 -5.81
C GLN A 10 3.34 -18.72 -4.76
N GLU A 11 2.52 -19.17 -3.83
CA GLU A 11 2.04 -18.35 -2.73
C GLU A 11 3.16 -18.12 -1.72
N LEU A 12 3.34 -16.87 -1.32
CA LEU A 12 4.30 -16.49 -0.30
C LEU A 12 3.77 -16.79 1.08
N THR A 13 4.67 -17.02 2.02
CA THR A 13 4.30 -17.10 3.44
C THR A 13 3.77 -15.76 3.94
N LYS A 14 3.10 -15.77 5.07
CA LYS A 14 2.64 -14.54 5.72
C LYS A 14 3.80 -13.61 6.02
N GLU A 15 4.88 -14.16 6.57
CA GLU A 15 6.09 -13.42 6.95
C GLU A 15 6.71 -12.71 5.74
N MET A 16 6.91 -13.42 4.62
CA MET A 16 7.44 -12.83 3.39
C MET A 16 6.50 -11.74 2.82
N THR A 17 5.19 -11.96 2.91
CA THR A 17 4.19 -10.98 2.46
C THR A 17 4.27 -9.69 3.28
N GLU A 18 4.41 -9.80 4.60
CA GLU A 18 4.57 -8.66 5.51
C GLU A 18 5.91 -7.94 5.29
N GLU A 19 7.02 -8.68 5.09
CA GLU A 19 8.32 -8.10 4.76
C GLU A 19 8.29 -7.27 3.47
N ILE A 20 7.58 -7.75 2.44
CA ILE A 20 7.41 -7.00 1.19
C ILE A 20 6.68 -5.69 1.46
N LEU A 21 5.64 -5.70 2.27
CA LEU A 21 4.94 -4.47 2.65
C LEU A 21 5.82 -3.50 3.44
N HIS A 22 6.66 -4.02 4.33
CA HIS A 22 7.55 -3.17 5.13
C HIS A 22 8.67 -2.52 4.30
N ARG A 23 9.29 -3.25 3.38
CA ARG A 23 10.48 -2.76 2.67
C ARG A 23 10.19 -1.89 1.44
N ASN A 24 9.01 -2.03 0.85
CA ASN A 24 8.63 -1.25 -0.33
C ASN A 24 8.00 0.09 0.05
N THR A 25 8.11 1.08 -0.82
CA THR A 25 7.73 2.47 -0.56
C THR A 25 6.50 2.92 -1.33
N ALA A 26 6.15 2.24 -2.41
CA ALA A 26 5.03 2.60 -3.26
C ALA A 26 4.27 1.36 -3.74
N GLY A 27 3.02 1.56 -4.06
CA GLY A 27 2.16 0.56 -4.67
C GLY A 27 1.07 1.20 -5.52
N LEU A 28 0.19 0.38 -6.03
CA LEU A 28 -0.97 0.77 -6.84
C LEU A 28 -2.23 0.62 -6.00
N LEU A 29 -2.91 1.72 -5.75
CA LEU A 29 -4.21 1.72 -5.08
C LEU A 29 -5.31 1.71 -6.14
N ALA A 30 -6.11 0.66 -6.16
CA ALA A 30 -7.22 0.50 -7.08
C ALA A 30 -8.55 0.78 -6.38
N LEU A 31 -9.33 1.67 -6.97
CA LEU A 31 -10.55 2.25 -6.47
C LEU A 31 -11.69 2.05 -7.47
N ALA A 32 -12.94 2.15 -7.01
CA ALA A 32 -14.08 2.32 -7.90
C ALA A 32 -14.03 3.76 -8.47
N GLY A 33 -13.75 3.89 -9.74
CA GLY A 33 -13.65 5.19 -10.41
C GLY A 33 -14.97 5.60 -11.07
N ASP A 34 -14.91 6.68 -11.86
CA ASP A 34 -16.04 7.21 -12.60
C ASP A 34 -16.42 6.30 -13.78
N GLU A 35 -17.66 6.40 -14.24
CA GLU A 35 -18.17 5.65 -15.40
C GLU A 35 -17.94 4.13 -15.32
N GLU A 36 -17.96 3.58 -14.09
CA GLU A 36 -17.70 2.16 -13.82
C GLU A 36 -16.27 1.69 -14.14
N PHE A 37 -15.35 2.59 -14.51
CA PHE A 37 -13.96 2.22 -14.72
C PHE A 37 -13.22 2.07 -13.40
N PRO A 38 -12.45 0.97 -13.21
CA PRO A 38 -11.50 0.89 -12.10
C PRO A 38 -10.44 1.99 -12.20
N TYR A 39 -10.21 2.71 -11.12
CA TYR A 39 -9.19 3.75 -11.04
C TYR A 39 -7.99 3.23 -10.26
N ALA A 40 -6.85 3.08 -10.91
CA ALA A 40 -5.60 2.64 -10.29
C ALA A 40 -4.60 3.79 -10.26
N VAL A 41 -4.09 4.12 -9.07
CA VAL A 41 -3.16 5.24 -8.88
C VAL A 41 -1.93 4.79 -8.09
N PRO A 42 -0.70 5.11 -8.55
CA PRO A 42 0.50 4.94 -7.75
C PRO A 42 0.45 5.81 -6.49
N ILE A 43 0.82 5.26 -5.37
CA ILE A 43 0.79 5.97 -4.09
C ILE A 43 1.86 5.44 -3.14
N SER A 44 2.46 6.36 -2.40
CA SER A 44 3.35 6.05 -1.28
C SER A 44 2.57 5.60 -0.06
N TYR A 45 3.14 4.72 0.75
CA TYR A 45 2.46 4.13 1.90
C TYR A 45 3.41 3.77 3.04
N VAL A 46 2.84 3.52 4.20
CA VAL A 46 3.51 2.82 5.30
C VAL A 46 2.62 1.69 5.82
N TYR A 47 3.24 0.55 6.10
CA TYR A 47 2.61 -0.59 6.76
C TYR A 47 3.17 -0.70 8.17
N ASP A 48 2.32 -0.80 9.20
CA ASP A 48 2.73 -0.86 10.60
C ASP A 48 2.64 -2.25 11.24
N GLY A 49 2.43 -3.27 10.43
CA GLY A 49 2.21 -4.64 10.88
C GLY A 49 0.72 -5.02 11.01
N THR A 50 -0.18 -4.04 10.89
CA THR A 50 -1.64 -4.25 11.03
C THR A 50 -2.41 -3.54 9.93
N HIS A 51 -2.10 -2.27 9.68
CA HIS A 51 -2.79 -1.42 8.72
C HIS A 51 -1.82 -0.83 7.72
N ILE A 52 -2.36 -0.40 6.58
CA ILE A 52 -1.64 0.39 5.59
C ILE A 52 -2.16 1.82 5.66
N TYR A 53 -1.23 2.78 5.73
CA TYR A 53 -1.56 4.20 5.79
C TYR A 53 -1.06 4.92 4.57
N PHE A 54 -1.85 5.88 4.12
CA PHE A 54 -1.55 6.75 3.00
C PHE A 54 -1.84 8.20 3.39
N HIS A 55 -1.20 9.14 2.70
CA HIS A 55 -1.68 10.52 2.71
C HIS A 55 -2.21 10.90 1.32
N THR A 56 -3.13 11.83 1.28
CA THR A 56 -3.70 12.36 0.04
C THR A 56 -4.05 13.83 0.20
N ALA A 57 -4.13 14.57 -0.92
CA ALA A 57 -4.70 15.91 -0.90
C ALA A 57 -6.14 15.89 -0.36
N VAL A 58 -6.62 17.03 0.11
CA VAL A 58 -7.97 17.15 0.72
C VAL A 58 -9.11 17.07 -0.29
N THR A 59 -8.82 17.24 -1.58
CA THR A 59 -9.77 17.15 -2.69
C THR A 59 -9.17 16.36 -3.86
N GLY A 60 -10.02 15.87 -4.75
CA GLY A 60 -9.62 15.20 -5.98
C GLY A 60 -10.30 13.87 -6.20
N HIS A 61 -10.12 13.28 -7.38
CA HIS A 61 -10.79 12.05 -7.81
C HIS A 61 -10.68 10.92 -6.79
N LYS A 62 -9.48 10.69 -6.24
CA LYS A 62 -9.24 9.67 -5.21
C LYS A 62 -10.10 9.89 -3.95
N VAL A 63 -10.20 11.12 -3.49
CA VAL A 63 -11.00 11.48 -2.30
C VAL A 63 -12.48 11.23 -2.58
N ASP A 64 -12.98 11.68 -3.72
CA ASP A 64 -14.38 11.50 -4.10
C ASP A 64 -14.73 10.02 -4.27
N ALA A 65 -13.88 9.26 -4.94
CA ALA A 65 -14.04 7.81 -5.12
C ALA A 65 -14.10 7.07 -3.78
N LEU A 66 -13.19 7.38 -2.85
CA LEU A 66 -13.15 6.75 -1.51
C LEU A 66 -14.36 7.11 -0.64
N ARG A 67 -14.90 8.32 -0.77
CA ARG A 67 -16.11 8.70 -0.04
C ARG A 67 -17.35 7.97 -0.55
N GLN A 68 -17.39 7.64 -1.84
CA GLN A 68 -18.47 6.86 -2.44
C GLN A 68 -18.34 5.36 -2.15
N ASN A 69 -17.14 4.84 -2.23
CA ASN A 69 -16.87 3.41 -2.03
C ASN A 69 -15.53 3.19 -1.32
N PRO A 70 -15.54 2.79 -0.05
CA PRO A 70 -14.32 2.56 0.73
C PRO A 70 -13.60 1.26 0.39
N ASN A 71 -14.18 0.37 -0.40
CA ASN A 71 -13.57 -0.90 -0.77
C ASN A 71 -12.47 -0.68 -1.81
N VAL A 72 -11.29 -1.19 -1.53
CA VAL A 72 -10.10 -1.00 -2.35
C VAL A 72 -9.31 -2.29 -2.50
N SER A 73 -8.45 -2.33 -3.50
CA SER A 73 -7.31 -3.24 -3.52
C SER A 73 -6.01 -2.45 -3.65
N PHE A 74 -4.95 -2.99 -3.03
CA PHE A 74 -3.64 -2.37 -3.04
C PHE A 74 -2.60 -3.39 -3.46
N ALA A 75 -1.83 -3.09 -4.49
CA ALA A 75 -0.81 -3.97 -5.04
C ALA A 75 0.59 -3.38 -4.88
N VAL A 76 1.52 -4.20 -4.41
CA VAL A 76 2.95 -3.84 -4.31
C VAL A 76 3.75 -4.79 -5.19
N ILE A 77 4.56 -4.25 -6.08
CA ILE A 77 5.52 -4.98 -6.89
C ILE A 77 6.87 -4.92 -6.18
N ASP A 78 7.31 -6.07 -5.66
CA ASP A 78 8.58 -6.18 -4.94
C ASP A 78 9.74 -6.49 -5.89
N ARG A 79 9.49 -7.35 -6.85
CA ARG A 79 10.48 -7.75 -7.85
C ARG A 79 9.81 -7.89 -9.22
N ASP A 80 10.49 -7.39 -10.23
CA ASP A 80 10.11 -7.51 -11.64
C ASP A 80 11.39 -7.58 -12.47
N GLU A 81 11.87 -8.81 -12.72
CA GLU A 81 13.12 -9.06 -13.43
C GLU A 81 12.88 -9.98 -14.62
N ILE A 82 13.07 -9.46 -15.81
CA ILE A 82 12.95 -10.23 -17.04
C ILE A 82 14.14 -11.18 -17.19
N ILE A 83 13.86 -12.45 -17.50
CA ILE A 83 14.85 -13.47 -17.83
C ILE A 83 14.68 -13.82 -19.31
N PRO A 84 15.39 -13.15 -20.24
CA PRO A 84 15.14 -13.24 -21.67
C PRO A 84 15.34 -14.68 -22.21
N GLU A 85 16.32 -15.39 -21.72
CA GLU A 85 16.68 -16.76 -22.17
C GLU A 85 15.57 -17.77 -21.85
N LYS A 86 14.73 -17.46 -20.86
CA LYS A 86 13.63 -18.32 -20.42
C LYS A 86 12.26 -17.80 -20.83
N TYR A 87 12.19 -16.67 -21.53
CA TYR A 87 10.95 -16.00 -21.89
C TYR A 87 9.99 -15.85 -20.69
N THR A 88 10.54 -15.45 -19.56
CA THR A 88 9.79 -15.37 -18.29
C THR A 88 10.24 -14.17 -17.45
N THR A 89 9.50 -13.92 -16.37
CA THR A 89 9.79 -12.88 -15.40
C THR A 89 9.95 -13.50 -14.01
N ALA A 90 11.06 -13.23 -13.34
CA ALA A 90 11.21 -13.49 -11.92
C ALA A 90 10.52 -12.34 -11.17
N TYR A 91 9.32 -12.57 -10.68
CA TYR A 91 8.52 -11.55 -10.02
C TYR A 91 8.12 -11.94 -8.59
N ARG A 92 7.90 -10.91 -7.78
CA ARG A 92 7.33 -11.00 -6.46
C ARG A 92 6.37 -9.83 -6.25
N SER A 93 5.16 -10.10 -5.78
CA SER A 93 4.16 -9.07 -5.56
C SER A 93 3.20 -9.44 -4.45
N VAL A 94 2.57 -8.43 -3.88
CA VAL A 94 1.51 -8.57 -2.87
C VAL A 94 0.27 -7.87 -3.37
N VAL A 95 -0.90 -8.47 -3.13
CA VAL A 95 -2.20 -7.84 -3.35
C VAL A 95 -3.01 -7.95 -2.05
N ALA A 96 -3.42 -6.81 -1.54
CA ALA A 96 -4.28 -6.68 -0.39
C ALA A 96 -5.65 -6.13 -0.80
N PHE A 97 -6.71 -6.71 -0.26
CA PHE A 97 -8.07 -6.18 -0.34
C PHE A 97 -8.45 -5.62 1.02
N GLY A 98 -9.08 -4.47 1.04
CA GLY A 98 -9.42 -3.83 2.30
C GLY A 98 -10.41 -2.69 2.16
N ARG A 99 -10.59 -1.98 3.28
CA ARG A 99 -11.44 -0.80 3.35
C ARG A 99 -10.65 0.37 3.88
N ILE A 100 -10.79 1.52 3.24
CA ILE A 100 -10.16 2.77 3.66
C ILE A 100 -11.16 3.61 4.44
N ARG A 101 -10.67 4.21 5.53
CA ARG A 101 -11.33 5.31 6.23
C ARG A 101 -10.45 6.55 6.23
N PHE A 102 -11.06 7.70 6.28
CA PHE A 102 -10.38 8.97 6.56
C PHE A 102 -10.14 9.07 8.06
N ILE A 103 -8.93 9.42 8.46
CA ILE A 103 -8.59 9.65 9.86
C ILE A 103 -8.97 11.08 10.23
N GLU A 104 -9.98 11.24 11.08
CA GLU A 104 -10.55 12.54 11.45
C GLU A 104 -10.02 13.04 12.80
N ASP A 105 -9.62 12.13 13.70
CA ASP A 105 -9.02 12.50 14.98
C ASP A 105 -7.61 13.07 14.78
N ASP A 106 -7.37 14.27 15.31
CA ASP A 106 -6.11 15.00 15.14
C ASP A 106 -4.90 14.26 15.72
N ALA A 107 -5.05 13.62 16.88
CA ALA A 107 -3.96 12.87 17.50
C ALA A 107 -3.61 11.62 16.67
N GLU A 108 -4.62 10.91 16.15
CA GLU A 108 -4.44 9.75 15.29
C GLU A 108 -3.85 10.15 13.93
N LYS A 109 -4.32 11.24 13.33
CA LYS A 109 -3.77 11.80 12.09
C LYS A 109 -2.29 12.12 12.25
N ARG A 110 -1.90 12.78 13.34
CA ARG A 110 -0.51 13.12 13.65
C ARG A 110 0.35 11.87 13.81
N ALA A 111 -0.10 10.90 14.59
CA ALA A 111 0.64 9.68 14.85
C ALA A 111 0.89 8.88 13.56
N THR A 112 -0.11 8.77 12.69
CA THR A 112 0.00 8.05 11.42
C THR A 112 0.82 8.81 10.38
N ALA A 113 0.73 10.14 10.34
CA ALA A 113 1.59 10.99 9.51
C ALA A 113 3.06 10.85 9.92
N CYS A 114 3.36 10.78 11.22
CA CYS A 114 4.70 10.52 11.72
C CYS A 114 5.24 9.15 11.28
N LYS A 115 4.43 8.10 11.27
CA LYS A 115 4.85 6.78 10.76
C LYS A 115 5.30 6.86 9.31
N LEU A 116 4.55 7.58 8.47
CA LEU A 116 4.89 7.79 7.06
C LEU A 116 6.17 8.62 6.91
N ALA A 117 6.31 9.70 7.66
CA ALA A 117 7.48 10.57 7.66
C ALA A 117 8.76 9.81 8.06
N LEU A 118 8.69 8.99 9.10
CA LEU A 118 9.83 8.17 9.55
C LEU A 118 10.28 7.16 8.49
N LYS A 119 9.35 6.56 7.75
CA LYS A 119 9.69 5.64 6.66
C LYS A 119 10.41 6.33 5.52
N TYR A 120 9.96 7.54 5.14
CA TYR A 120 10.49 8.24 3.97
C TYR A 120 11.70 9.12 4.27
N ALA A 121 11.84 9.58 5.49
CA ALA A 121 12.96 10.42 5.94
C ALA A 121 13.53 9.93 7.27
N PRO A 122 14.07 8.70 7.34
CA PRO A 122 14.48 8.08 8.60
C PRO A 122 15.64 8.80 9.30
N HIS A 123 16.39 9.65 8.58
CA HIS A 123 17.51 10.40 9.12
C HIS A 123 17.15 11.82 9.56
N ASN A 124 15.92 12.27 9.31
CA ASN A 124 15.45 13.55 9.77
C ASN A 124 15.13 13.51 11.28
N THR A 125 15.22 14.66 11.93
CA THR A 125 14.90 14.79 13.35
C THR A 125 13.39 14.81 13.58
N GLU A 126 12.97 14.51 14.81
CA GLU A 126 11.56 14.60 15.21
C GLU A 126 11.01 16.03 15.01
N GLU A 127 11.84 17.05 15.28
CA GLU A 127 11.47 18.46 15.05
C GLU A 127 11.21 18.75 13.55
N GLN A 128 12.04 18.19 12.65
CA GLN A 128 11.84 18.32 11.21
C GLN A 128 10.54 17.67 10.76
N HIS A 129 10.26 16.45 11.23
CA HIS A 129 8.99 15.76 10.92
C HIS A 129 7.79 16.56 11.44
N THR A 130 7.84 17.04 12.68
CA THR A 130 6.76 17.84 13.28
C THR A 130 6.50 19.11 12.47
N ARG A 131 7.55 19.81 12.06
CA ARG A 131 7.44 21.03 11.26
C ARG A 131 6.75 20.77 9.92
N GLU A 132 7.21 19.76 9.18
CA GLU A 132 6.62 19.39 7.88
C GLU A 132 5.13 19.02 8.01
N ILE A 133 4.79 18.26 9.03
CA ILE A 133 3.40 17.86 9.29
C ILE A 133 2.56 19.09 9.66
N ASP A 134 3.04 19.98 10.50
CA ASP A 134 2.32 21.18 10.91
C ASP A 134 2.12 22.14 9.74
N ASP A 135 3.15 22.36 8.92
CA ASP A 135 3.08 23.22 7.74
C ASP A 135 2.08 22.71 6.69
N ALA A 136 1.94 21.39 6.60
CA ALA A 136 1.02 20.75 5.64
C ALA A 136 -0.37 20.45 6.22
N TRP A 137 -0.60 20.63 7.52
CA TRP A 137 -1.74 20.05 8.28
C TRP A 137 -3.10 20.15 7.64
N LYS A 138 -3.43 21.30 7.06
CA LYS A 138 -4.72 21.57 6.42
C LYS A 138 -4.80 21.12 4.95
N ARG A 139 -3.70 20.64 4.38
CA ARG A 139 -3.59 20.32 2.95
C ARG A 139 -3.63 18.83 2.67
N PHE A 140 -3.67 17.97 3.69
CA PHE A 140 -3.71 16.53 3.49
C PHE A 140 -4.69 15.82 4.41
N HIS A 141 -5.20 14.70 3.94
CA HIS A 141 -5.84 13.67 4.74
C HIS A 141 -4.88 12.51 4.98
N MET A 142 -4.94 11.91 6.16
CA MET A 142 -4.43 10.56 6.39
C MET A 142 -5.55 9.54 6.18
N LEU A 143 -5.21 8.47 5.49
CA LEU A 143 -6.08 7.35 5.18
C LEU A 143 -5.55 6.09 5.86
N GLU A 144 -6.44 5.31 6.46
CA GLU A 144 -6.13 4.00 7.02
C GLU A 144 -6.84 2.91 6.24
N MET A 145 -6.10 1.94 5.75
CA MET A 145 -6.63 0.74 5.12
C MET A 145 -6.60 -0.43 6.09
N THR A 146 -7.76 -0.91 6.48
CA THR A 146 -7.90 -2.21 7.17
C THR A 146 -7.86 -3.33 6.15
N ILE A 147 -6.91 -4.24 6.29
CA ILE A 147 -6.75 -5.38 5.38
C ILE A 147 -7.79 -6.44 5.72
N VAL A 148 -8.59 -6.83 4.73
CA VAL A 148 -9.59 -7.90 4.83
C VAL A 148 -9.07 -9.22 4.29
N HIS A 149 -8.26 -9.16 3.24
CA HIS A 149 -7.63 -10.32 2.62
C HIS A 149 -6.32 -9.90 1.96
N ILE A 150 -5.29 -10.71 2.09
CA ILE A 150 -3.98 -10.44 1.51
C ILE A 150 -3.35 -11.72 0.99
N THR A 151 -2.70 -11.62 -0.16
CA THR A 151 -1.89 -12.70 -0.74
C THR A 151 -0.60 -12.16 -1.30
N GLY A 152 0.50 -12.86 -1.05
CA GLY A 152 1.77 -12.66 -1.71
C GLY A 152 1.99 -13.76 -2.76
N LYS A 153 2.60 -13.40 -3.87
CA LYS A 153 2.86 -14.31 -4.99
C LYS A 153 4.23 -14.09 -5.57
N GLN A 154 4.88 -15.19 -5.99
CA GLN A 154 6.15 -15.15 -6.71
C GLN A 154 6.11 -16.00 -7.99
N GLY A 155 6.99 -15.66 -8.93
CA GLY A 155 7.24 -16.48 -10.12
C GLY A 155 7.83 -17.84 -9.73
N LYS A 156 7.59 -18.85 -10.57
CA LYS A 156 8.14 -20.22 -10.37
C LYS A 156 9.67 -20.23 -10.26
N GLU A 157 10.33 -19.26 -10.88
CA GLU A 157 11.77 -19.07 -10.91
C GLU A 157 12.37 -18.75 -9.54
N LEU A 158 11.53 -18.24 -8.61
CA LEU A 158 11.93 -17.85 -7.25
C LEU A 158 11.49 -18.86 -6.18
N VAL A 159 10.69 -19.86 -6.54
CA VAL A 159 10.24 -20.89 -5.60
C VAL A 159 11.43 -21.68 -5.08
N GLY A 160 11.61 -21.71 -3.74
CA GLY A 160 12.74 -22.41 -3.10
C GLY A 160 14.09 -21.69 -3.21
N LYS A 161 14.09 -20.42 -3.64
CA LYS A 161 15.26 -19.55 -3.62
C LYS A 161 15.04 -18.41 -2.65
N GLU A 162 15.94 -18.24 -1.70
CA GLU A 162 15.98 -17.08 -0.79
C GLU A 162 16.59 -15.86 -1.49
#